data_a5cf137fbc0d403bb8c73c66797b85cc
#
_entry.id   a5cf137fbc0d403bb8c73c66797b85cc
#
_cell.length_a   1.000
_cell.length_b   1.000
_cell.length_c   1.000
_cell.angle_alpha   90.00
_cell.angle_beta   90.00
_cell.angle_gamma   90.00
#
_symmetry.space_group_name_H-M   'P 1'
#
loop_
_entity.id
_entity.type
_entity.pdbx_description
1 polymer ?
#
loop_
_entity_poly.entity_id
_entity_poly.type
_entity_poly.pdbx_seq_one_letter_code
_entity_poly.pdbx_strand_id
1 'polypeptide(L)'
;MSSPRAVLITGCSSGIGLCAAKMLQQQSFHVIASARKPEDVQQLRDSGLDAVQIDVSDRQSIDAGVAETLKLTNGKLYGLFNNGAYGQPGAVEDLSWDALETQLRTNLLGWHELTRQVIPIMRREGEGRIIHNSSVLGFVAMPYRGAYNCSKFALEGLTDTLRLELHGTGIQVSLLEPGPIRSRFRDNAKKAFERFINPIGSPHQANYQAMAARLEKEGDAAPFTLDPEAVVKSVLHALT
;
A
#
# COMPACT_ATOMS: atom_id res chain seq x y z
N MET A 1 -16.96 -18.84 21.44
CA MET A 1 -16.90 -18.02 20.21
C MET A 1 -15.45 -17.97 19.80
N SER A 2 -15.11 -18.21 18.54
CA SER A 2 -13.73 -18.06 18.05
C SER A 2 -13.32 -16.59 18.15
N SER A 3 -12.07 -16.33 18.55
CA SER A 3 -11.54 -14.95 18.57
C SER A 3 -11.62 -14.32 17.18
N PRO A 4 -11.87 -13.01 17.08
CA PRO A 4 -11.87 -12.31 15.80
C PRO A 4 -10.57 -12.53 15.03
N ARG A 5 -10.66 -12.73 13.72
CA ARG A 5 -9.49 -12.84 12.85
C ARG A 5 -8.73 -11.54 12.78
N ALA A 6 -7.44 -11.55 13.09
CA ALA A 6 -6.60 -10.36 13.11
C ALA A 6 -6.10 -10.01 11.70
N VAL A 7 -6.19 -8.71 11.33
CA VAL A 7 -5.76 -8.19 10.02
C VAL A 7 -4.88 -6.96 10.21
N LEU A 8 -3.64 -7.01 9.72
CA LEU A 8 -2.74 -5.86 9.65
C LEU A 8 -2.94 -5.12 8.34
N ILE A 9 -3.13 -3.79 8.42
CA ILE A 9 -3.34 -2.92 7.25
C ILE A 9 -2.29 -1.83 7.24
N THR A 10 -1.56 -1.67 6.12
CA THR A 10 -0.58 -0.59 5.99
C THR A 10 -1.18 0.67 5.36
N GLY A 11 -0.69 1.86 5.78
CA GLY A 11 -1.08 3.14 5.19
C GLY A 11 -2.49 3.60 5.54
N CYS A 12 -2.87 3.49 6.80
CA CYS A 12 -4.21 3.81 7.31
C CYS A 12 -4.44 5.29 7.67
N SER A 13 -3.47 6.19 7.43
CA SER A 13 -3.68 7.62 7.73
C SER A 13 -4.72 8.29 6.84
N SER A 14 -5.15 7.68 5.73
CA SER A 14 -6.20 8.21 4.83
C SER A 14 -6.60 7.19 3.75
N GLY A 15 -7.58 7.58 2.90
CA GLY A 15 -7.94 6.86 1.67
C GLY A 15 -8.34 5.41 1.90
N ILE A 16 -7.86 4.52 1.03
CA ILE A 16 -8.23 3.09 1.02
C ILE A 16 -7.90 2.41 2.36
N GLY A 17 -6.70 2.67 2.93
CA GLY A 17 -6.29 2.03 4.18
C GLY A 17 -7.16 2.40 5.37
N LEU A 18 -7.50 3.69 5.53
CA LEU A 18 -8.38 4.14 6.60
C LEU A 18 -9.81 3.61 6.42
N CYS A 19 -10.31 3.65 5.20
CA CYS A 19 -11.63 3.11 4.87
C CYS A 19 -11.68 1.60 5.17
N ALA A 20 -10.66 0.84 4.74
CA ALA A 20 -10.55 -0.59 5.01
C ALA A 20 -10.51 -0.87 6.53
N ALA A 21 -9.71 -0.12 7.28
CA ALA A 21 -9.61 -0.31 8.72
C ALA A 21 -10.97 -0.18 9.42
N LYS A 22 -11.73 0.88 9.08
CA LYS A 22 -13.06 1.12 9.65
C LYS A 22 -14.09 0.08 9.22
N MET A 23 -14.14 -0.26 7.94
CA MET A 23 -15.13 -1.20 7.42
C MET A 23 -14.87 -2.64 7.91
N LEU A 24 -13.60 -3.07 7.98
CA LEU A 24 -13.24 -4.40 8.49
C LEU A 24 -13.54 -4.52 10.00
N GLN A 25 -13.31 -3.47 10.79
CA GLN A 25 -13.69 -3.45 12.20
C GLN A 25 -15.20 -3.65 12.38
N GLN A 26 -16.02 -3.03 11.53
CA GLN A 26 -17.48 -3.22 11.54
C GLN A 26 -17.90 -4.65 11.14
N GLN A 27 -17.05 -5.38 10.42
CA GLN A 27 -17.27 -6.78 10.02
C GLN A 27 -16.64 -7.79 11.01
N SER A 28 -16.40 -7.35 12.23
CA SER A 28 -15.88 -8.19 13.35
C SER A 28 -14.47 -8.76 13.12
N PHE A 29 -13.65 -8.13 12.27
CA PHE A 29 -12.21 -8.39 12.26
C PHE A 29 -11.52 -7.63 13.39
N HIS A 30 -10.47 -8.23 13.98
CA HIS A 30 -9.55 -7.50 14.84
C HIS A 30 -8.54 -6.76 13.97
N VAL A 31 -8.79 -5.48 13.71
CA VAL A 31 -7.96 -4.66 12.80
C VAL A 31 -6.81 -4.03 13.56
N ILE A 32 -5.60 -4.24 13.05
CA ILE A 32 -4.41 -3.50 13.44
C ILE A 32 -4.08 -2.54 12.29
N ALA A 33 -4.41 -1.28 12.47
CA ALA A 33 -4.11 -0.23 11.50
C ALA A 33 -2.65 0.21 11.63
N SER A 34 -1.99 0.56 10.51
CA SER A 34 -0.67 1.15 10.64
C SER A 34 -0.50 2.45 9.84
N ALA A 35 0.32 3.34 10.37
CA ALA A 35 0.71 4.58 9.74
C ALA A 35 2.20 4.86 9.98
N ARG A 36 2.80 5.67 9.09
CA ARG A 36 4.22 5.98 9.16
C ARG A 36 4.56 6.97 10.29
N LYS A 37 3.70 7.96 10.48
CA LYS A 37 3.93 9.04 11.41
C LYS A 37 3.30 8.76 12.77
N PRO A 38 3.99 9.05 13.89
CA PRO A 38 3.44 8.84 15.23
C PRO A 38 2.10 9.56 15.46
N GLU A 39 1.96 10.79 14.93
CA GLU A 39 0.73 11.56 15.04
C GLU A 39 -0.45 10.90 14.32
N ASP A 40 -0.24 10.29 13.17
CA ASP A 40 -1.28 9.54 12.44
C ASP A 40 -1.66 8.26 13.22
N VAL A 41 -0.68 7.59 13.84
CA VAL A 41 -0.94 6.41 14.71
C VAL A 41 -1.80 6.80 15.91
N GLN A 42 -1.49 7.93 16.54
CA GLN A 42 -2.29 8.42 17.68
C GLN A 42 -3.74 8.73 17.25
N GLN A 43 -3.93 9.40 16.11
CA GLN A 43 -5.28 9.66 15.56
C GLN A 43 -6.08 8.38 15.28
N LEU A 44 -5.42 7.32 14.81
CA LEU A 44 -6.06 6.02 14.61
C LEU A 44 -6.50 5.41 15.95
N ARG A 45 -5.65 5.48 16.99
CA ARG A 45 -5.98 5.02 18.35
C ARG A 45 -7.13 5.82 18.97
N ASP A 46 -7.11 7.14 18.81
CA ASP A 46 -8.18 8.02 19.29
C ASP A 46 -9.53 7.74 18.59
N SER A 47 -9.50 7.18 17.37
CA SER A 47 -10.68 6.72 16.64
C SER A 47 -11.18 5.33 17.05
N GLY A 48 -10.56 4.68 18.03
CA GLY A 48 -10.93 3.35 18.55
C GLY A 48 -10.38 2.17 17.76
N LEU A 49 -9.31 2.38 16.99
CA LEU A 49 -8.57 1.31 16.29
C LEU A 49 -7.32 0.93 17.07
N ASP A 50 -6.99 -0.36 17.12
CA ASP A 50 -5.62 -0.75 17.45
C ASP A 50 -4.68 -0.29 16.34
N ALA A 51 -3.60 0.41 16.70
CA ALA A 51 -2.72 0.97 15.71
C ALA A 51 -1.24 0.90 16.12
N VAL A 52 -0.39 0.63 15.12
CA VAL A 52 1.07 0.50 15.25
C VAL A 52 1.78 1.41 14.26
N GLN A 53 3.00 1.79 14.59
CA GLN A 53 3.83 2.57 13.67
C GLN A 53 4.55 1.63 12.71
N ILE A 54 4.35 1.83 11.39
CA ILE A 54 5.13 1.15 10.35
C ILE A 54 5.44 2.14 9.22
N ASP A 55 6.73 2.41 9.03
CA ASP A 55 7.25 2.95 7.78
C ASP A 55 7.72 1.78 6.91
N VAL A 56 6.98 1.49 5.86
CA VAL A 56 7.30 0.38 4.95
C VAL A 56 8.60 0.60 4.16
N SER A 57 9.20 1.78 4.20
CA SER A 57 10.51 2.05 3.60
C SER A 57 11.68 1.80 4.57
N ASP A 58 11.39 1.50 5.84
CA ASP A 58 12.37 1.28 6.90
C ASP A 58 12.20 -0.11 7.51
N ARG A 59 13.22 -0.95 7.35
CA ARG A 59 13.21 -2.32 7.84
C ARG A 59 13.09 -2.39 9.37
N GLN A 60 13.76 -1.51 10.11
CA GLN A 60 13.68 -1.50 11.58
C GLN A 60 12.27 -1.13 12.05
N SER A 61 11.62 -0.20 11.36
CA SER A 61 10.22 0.15 11.61
C SER A 61 9.27 -1.00 11.31
N ILE A 62 9.52 -1.77 10.24
CA ILE A 62 8.76 -2.99 9.93
C ILE A 62 8.93 -4.03 11.04
N ASP A 63 10.16 -4.33 11.46
CA ASP A 63 10.47 -5.29 12.49
C ASP A 63 9.75 -4.95 13.82
N ALA A 64 9.84 -3.68 14.24
CA ALA A 64 9.18 -3.18 15.44
C ALA A 64 7.64 -3.24 15.34
N GLY A 65 7.09 -2.82 14.19
CA GLY A 65 5.64 -2.81 13.97
C GLY A 65 5.03 -4.21 13.90
N VAL A 66 5.71 -5.18 13.30
CA VAL A 66 5.28 -6.59 13.31
C VAL A 66 5.33 -7.13 14.74
N ALA A 67 6.40 -6.87 15.50
CA ALA A 67 6.50 -7.32 16.88
C ALA A 67 5.37 -6.73 17.76
N GLU A 68 5.04 -5.45 17.60
CA GLU A 68 3.92 -4.80 18.30
C GLU A 68 2.57 -5.39 17.87
N THR A 69 2.37 -5.60 16.56
CA THR A 69 1.17 -6.28 16.03
C THR A 69 0.96 -7.64 16.69
N LEU A 70 2.01 -8.46 16.80
CA LEU A 70 1.91 -9.78 17.40
C LEU A 70 1.61 -9.73 18.90
N LYS A 71 2.05 -8.71 19.63
CA LYS A 71 1.65 -8.50 21.02
C LYS A 71 0.16 -8.23 21.14
N LEU A 72 -0.39 -7.36 20.28
CA LEU A 72 -1.82 -7.01 20.25
C LEU A 72 -2.71 -8.20 19.85
N THR A 73 -2.20 -9.11 19.05
CA THR A 73 -2.97 -10.26 18.50
C THR A 73 -2.65 -11.60 19.16
N ASN A 74 -1.94 -11.59 20.30
CA ASN A 74 -1.51 -12.82 20.98
C ASN A 74 -0.75 -13.79 20.05
N GLY A 75 0.11 -13.26 19.21
CA GLY A 75 0.97 -14.01 18.29
C GLY A 75 0.27 -14.55 17.03
N LYS A 76 -0.97 -14.16 16.77
CA LYS A 76 -1.77 -14.62 15.62
C LYS A 76 -1.95 -13.51 14.59
N LEU A 77 -1.92 -13.86 13.31
CA LEU A 77 -2.26 -12.93 12.22
C LEU A 77 -2.88 -13.71 11.07
N TYR A 78 -4.12 -13.41 10.77
CA TYR A 78 -4.87 -14.01 9.67
C TYR A 78 -4.69 -13.28 8.35
N GLY A 79 -4.72 -11.93 8.38
CA GLY A 79 -4.69 -11.11 7.18
C GLY A 79 -3.57 -10.07 7.18
N LEU A 80 -2.98 -9.84 6.00
CA LEU A 80 -2.10 -8.70 5.72
C LEU A 80 -2.64 -7.97 4.50
N PHE A 81 -2.96 -6.68 4.64
CA PHE A 81 -3.28 -5.81 3.52
C PHE A 81 -2.16 -4.78 3.31
N ASN A 82 -1.27 -5.05 2.37
CA ASN A 82 -0.24 -4.14 1.89
C ASN A 82 -0.87 -3.05 1.02
N ASN A 83 -1.05 -1.85 1.59
CA ASN A 83 -1.70 -0.73 0.93
C ASN A 83 -0.88 0.57 0.97
N GLY A 84 -0.03 0.76 1.99
CA GLY A 84 0.78 1.97 2.13
C GLY A 84 1.78 2.16 0.99
N ALA A 85 1.50 3.09 0.08
CA ALA A 85 2.27 3.33 -1.14
C ALA A 85 2.24 4.80 -1.55
N TYR A 86 3.11 5.18 -2.49
CA TYR A 86 3.04 6.45 -3.20
C TYR A 86 3.45 6.27 -4.67
N GLY A 87 3.27 7.29 -5.49
CA GLY A 87 3.72 7.30 -6.89
C GLY A 87 4.70 8.44 -7.14
N GLN A 88 5.89 8.12 -7.67
CA GLN A 88 6.89 9.07 -8.13
C GLN A 88 6.60 9.44 -9.59
N PRO A 89 6.16 10.69 -9.88
CA PRO A 89 6.05 11.18 -11.24
C PRO A 89 7.42 11.59 -11.80
N GLY A 90 7.56 11.50 -13.11
CA GLY A 90 8.74 11.98 -13.83
C GLY A 90 8.96 11.17 -15.12
N ALA A 91 9.59 11.80 -16.13
CA ALA A 91 10.09 11.12 -17.30
C ALA A 91 11.19 10.13 -16.88
N VAL A 92 11.29 8.98 -17.52
CA VAL A 92 12.24 7.93 -17.11
C VAL A 92 13.68 8.44 -17.15
N GLU A 93 14.03 9.25 -18.15
CA GLU A 93 15.37 9.84 -18.28
C GLU A 93 15.71 10.90 -17.22
N ASP A 94 14.69 11.48 -16.55
CA ASP A 94 14.87 12.48 -15.49
C ASP A 94 14.82 11.83 -14.07
N LEU A 95 14.53 10.54 -13.97
CA LEU A 95 14.50 9.84 -12.69
C LEU A 95 15.93 9.59 -12.19
N SER A 96 16.29 10.22 -11.08
CA SER A 96 17.55 9.90 -10.41
C SER A 96 17.51 8.48 -9.82
N TRP A 97 18.69 7.94 -9.52
CA TRP A 97 18.82 6.69 -8.77
C TRP A 97 17.99 6.70 -7.49
N ASP A 98 18.11 7.77 -6.69
CA ASP A 98 17.42 7.93 -5.40
C ASP A 98 15.90 7.96 -5.55
N ALA A 99 15.39 8.59 -6.62
CA ALA A 99 13.97 8.65 -6.91
C ALA A 99 13.41 7.25 -7.18
N LEU A 100 14.08 6.48 -8.03
CA LEU A 100 13.67 5.11 -8.38
C LEU A 100 13.84 4.16 -7.19
N GLU A 101 14.97 4.24 -6.49
CA GLU A 101 15.23 3.41 -5.29
C GLU A 101 14.18 3.66 -4.21
N THR A 102 13.86 4.94 -3.90
CA THR A 102 12.86 5.28 -2.88
C THR A 102 11.47 4.74 -3.25
N GLN A 103 11.11 4.81 -4.54
CA GLN A 103 9.85 4.24 -5.04
C GLN A 103 9.80 2.73 -4.84
N LEU A 104 10.86 2.01 -5.23
CA LEU A 104 10.94 0.55 -5.09
C LEU A 104 11.02 0.13 -3.62
N ARG A 105 11.78 0.85 -2.81
CA ARG A 105 11.90 0.59 -1.38
C ARG A 105 10.53 0.63 -0.69
N THR A 106 9.71 1.63 -1.00
CA THR A 106 8.38 1.78 -0.40
C THR A 106 7.36 0.79 -0.96
N ASN A 107 7.23 0.70 -2.30
CA ASN A 107 6.11 0.01 -2.94
C ASN A 107 6.37 -1.48 -3.21
N LEU A 108 7.61 -1.95 -3.07
CA LEU A 108 8.01 -3.32 -3.37
C LEU A 108 8.78 -3.97 -2.22
N LEU A 109 9.97 -3.43 -1.89
CA LEU A 109 10.87 -4.08 -0.93
C LEU A 109 10.28 -4.13 0.49
N GLY A 110 9.64 -3.04 0.93
CA GLY A 110 8.97 -3.00 2.23
C GLY A 110 7.78 -3.94 2.32
N TRP A 111 7.00 -4.04 1.26
CA TRP A 111 5.87 -4.98 1.22
C TRP A 111 6.34 -6.44 1.18
N HIS A 112 7.42 -6.71 0.45
CA HIS A 112 8.07 -8.01 0.44
C HIS A 112 8.56 -8.38 1.86
N GLU A 113 9.27 -7.47 2.53
CA GLU A 113 9.78 -7.72 3.88
C GLU A 113 8.65 -7.99 4.88
N LEU A 114 7.58 -7.18 4.85
CA LEU A 114 6.40 -7.41 5.69
C LEU A 114 5.76 -8.78 5.41
N THR A 115 5.58 -9.11 4.14
CA THR A 115 5.02 -10.39 3.69
C THR A 115 5.87 -11.56 4.16
N ARG A 116 7.20 -11.47 4.01
CA ARG A 116 8.14 -12.47 4.46
C ARG A 116 8.06 -12.76 5.97
N GLN A 117 7.83 -11.71 6.77
CA GLN A 117 7.71 -11.84 8.23
C GLN A 117 6.39 -12.44 8.68
N VAL A 118 5.29 -12.21 7.96
CA VAL A 118 3.97 -12.72 8.38
C VAL A 118 3.69 -14.15 7.90
N ILE A 119 4.29 -14.60 6.80
CA ILE A 119 4.09 -15.96 6.28
C ILE A 119 4.36 -17.05 7.32
N PRO A 120 5.45 -17.04 8.11
CA PRO A 120 5.69 -18.05 9.14
C PRO A 120 4.59 -18.08 10.22
N ILE A 121 3.98 -16.93 10.50
CA ILE A 121 2.88 -16.82 11.48
C ILE A 121 1.64 -17.50 10.92
N MET A 122 1.27 -17.16 9.68
CA MET A 122 0.12 -17.77 8.99
C MET A 122 0.31 -19.29 8.78
N ARG A 123 1.53 -19.74 8.49
CA ARG A 123 1.83 -21.18 8.38
C ARG A 123 1.58 -21.94 9.67
N ARG A 124 1.90 -21.38 10.85
CA ARG A 124 1.62 -22.02 12.15
C ARG A 124 0.11 -22.15 12.42
N GLU A 125 -0.68 -21.19 11.94
CA GLU A 125 -2.14 -21.23 12.08
C GLU A 125 -2.81 -22.09 10.99
N GLY A 126 -2.09 -22.50 9.94
CA GLY A 126 -2.61 -23.29 8.81
C GLY A 126 -3.52 -22.52 7.85
N GLU A 127 -3.69 -21.21 8.07
CA GLU A 127 -4.49 -20.34 7.20
C GLU A 127 -3.92 -18.92 7.15
N GLY A 128 -4.17 -18.19 6.07
CA GLY A 128 -3.77 -16.79 5.95
C GLY A 128 -4.30 -16.13 4.67
N ARG A 129 -4.33 -14.80 4.70
CA ARG A 129 -4.72 -13.98 3.55
C ARG A 129 -3.72 -12.84 3.39
N ILE A 130 -3.07 -12.78 2.26
CA ILE A 130 -2.15 -11.70 1.88
C ILE A 130 -2.77 -10.96 0.71
N ILE A 131 -2.96 -9.66 0.85
CA ILE A 131 -3.59 -8.82 -0.17
C ILE A 131 -2.61 -7.69 -0.51
N HIS A 132 -2.26 -7.57 -1.78
CA HIS A 132 -1.44 -6.49 -2.28
C HIS A 132 -2.29 -5.51 -3.09
N ASN A 133 -2.33 -4.25 -2.66
CA ASN A 133 -2.98 -3.17 -3.40
C ASN A 133 -2.06 -2.71 -4.55
N SER A 134 -2.12 -3.42 -5.66
CA SER A 134 -1.40 -3.10 -6.88
C SER A 134 -2.04 -1.89 -7.60
N SER A 135 -2.24 -1.94 -8.87
CA SER A 135 -2.86 -0.91 -9.71
C SER A 135 -3.09 -1.46 -11.11
N VAL A 136 -4.01 -0.87 -11.87
CA VAL A 136 -4.05 -1.05 -13.34
C VAL A 136 -2.68 -0.72 -13.97
N LEU A 137 -1.86 0.12 -13.32
CA LEU A 137 -0.48 0.41 -13.73
C LEU A 137 0.51 -0.70 -13.34
N GLY A 138 0.05 -1.84 -12.89
CA GLY A 138 0.82 -3.08 -12.75
C GLY A 138 0.89 -3.89 -14.05
N PHE A 139 0.03 -3.62 -15.02
CA PHE A 139 0.03 -4.29 -16.33
C PHE A 139 -0.17 -3.34 -17.52
N VAL A 140 -0.41 -2.03 -17.28
CA VAL A 140 -0.47 -0.99 -18.31
C VAL A 140 0.52 0.13 -17.98
N ALA A 141 1.30 0.59 -18.95
CA ALA A 141 2.23 1.71 -18.76
C ALA A 141 1.56 3.05 -19.09
N MET A 142 1.94 4.08 -18.34
CA MET A 142 1.56 5.47 -18.63
C MET A 142 2.81 6.37 -18.67
N PRO A 143 2.85 7.37 -19.55
CA PRO A 143 3.92 8.38 -19.56
C PRO A 143 4.07 9.06 -18.19
N TYR A 144 5.29 9.39 -17.83
CA TYR A 144 5.64 10.06 -16.56
C TYR A 144 5.28 9.29 -15.29
N ARG A 145 5.10 7.95 -15.39
CA ARG A 145 4.83 7.04 -14.29
C ARG A 145 5.83 5.88 -14.20
N GLY A 146 7.00 6.02 -14.86
CA GLY A 146 7.97 4.94 -15.02
C GLY A 146 8.38 4.27 -13.70
N ALA A 147 8.75 5.05 -12.68
CA ALA A 147 9.10 4.51 -11.37
C ALA A 147 7.94 3.74 -10.70
N TYR A 148 6.74 4.31 -10.74
CA TYR A 148 5.54 3.67 -10.19
C TYR A 148 5.15 2.41 -10.97
N ASN A 149 5.14 2.49 -12.32
CA ASN A 149 4.91 1.31 -13.17
C ASN A 149 5.90 0.19 -12.85
N CYS A 150 7.20 0.50 -12.80
CA CYS A 150 8.23 -0.47 -12.45
C CYS A 150 7.93 -1.17 -11.12
N SER A 151 7.56 -0.41 -10.08
CA SER A 151 7.24 -0.98 -8.77
C SER A 151 6.02 -1.89 -8.80
N LYS A 152 4.99 -1.56 -9.60
CA LYS A 152 3.75 -2.35 -9.66
C LYS A 152 3.89 -3.57 -10.57
N PHE A 153 4.55 -3.46 -11.73
CA PHE A 153 4.89 -4.62 -12.56
C PHE A 153 5.75 -5.65 -11.80
N ALA A 154 6.76 -5.18 -11.05
CA ALA A 154 7.57 -6.06 -10.22
C ALA A 154 6.75 -6.73 -9.11
N LEU A 155 5.79 -6.01 -8.51
CA LEU A 155 4.89 -6.55 -7.50
C LEU A 155 3.98 -7.64 -8.08
N GLU A 156 3.44 -7.46 -9.29
CA GLU A 156 2.63 -8.48 -9.97
C GLU A 156 3.42 -9.79 -10.12
N GLY A 157 4.60 -9.75 -10.74
CA GLY A 157 5.43 -10.94 -10.95
C GLY A 157 5.86 -11.61 -9.65
N LEU A 158 6.23 -10.81 -8.62
CA LEU A 158 6.58 -11.35 -7.31
C LEU A 158 5.38 -12.03 -6.63
N THR A 159 4.20 -11.44 -6.75
CA THR A 159 2.96 -11.97 -6.14
C THR A 159 2.50 -13.24 -6.82
N ASP A 160 2.55 -13.31 -8.16
CA ASP A 160 2.19 -14.51 -8.91
C ASP A 160 3.10 -15.69 -8.55
N THR A 161 4.41 -15.45 -8.44
CA THR A 161 5.37 -16.46 -7.98
C THR A 161 5.04 -16.92 -6.55
N LEU A 162 4.82 -16.00 -5.64
CA LEU A 162 4.47 -16.31 -4.25
C LEU A 162 3.17 -17.14 -4.15
N ARG A 163 2.18 -16.85 -4.99
CA ARG A 163 0.92 -17.60 -5.05
C ARG A 163 1.13 -19.06 -5.42
N LEU A 164 2.04 -19.33 -6.37
CA LEU A 164 2.41 -20.70 -6.75
C LEU A 164 3.14 -21.42 -5.63
N GLU A 165 4.09 -20.73 -4.95
CA GLU A 165 4.89 -21.30 -3.86
C GLU A 165 4.08 -21.58 -2.59
N LEU A 166 2.99 -20.85 -2.35
CA LEU A 166 2.11 -21.03 -1.21
C LEU A 166 0.93 -21.99 -1.50
N HIS A 167 0.85 -22.55 -2.71
CA HIS A 167 -0.22 -23.49 -3.05
C HIS A 167 -0.27 -24.67 -2.07
N GLY A 168 -1.45 -25.01 -1.57
CA GLY A 168 -1.68 -26.11 -0.63
C GLY A 168 -1.33 -25.80 0.84
N THR A 169 -0.86 -24.58 1.17
CA THR A 169 -0.49 -24.22 2.55
C THR A 169 -1.63 -23.64 3.39
N GLY A 170 -2.80 -23.39 2.80
CA GLY A 170 -3.89 -22.64 3.44
C GLY A 170 -3.73 -21.11 3.38
N ILE A 171 -2.58 -20.60 2.91
CA ILE A 171 -2.34 -19.18 2.72
C ILE A 171 -2.69 -18.79 1.28
N GLN A 172 -3.57 -17.80 1.13
CA GLN A 172 -3.96 -17.28 -0.18
C GLN A 172 -3.40 -15.88 -0.40
N VAL A 173 -2.99 -15.58 -1.64
CA VAL A 173 -2.43 -14.29 -2.02
C VAL A 173 -3.27 -13.68 -3.13
N SER A 174 -3.71 -12.43 -2.94
CA SER A 174 -4.56 -11.69 -3.87
C SER A 174 -3.91 -10.37 -4.28
N LEU A 175 -4.08 -10.01 -5.53
CA LEU A 175 -3.78 -8.69 -6.09
C LEU A 175 -5.08 -7.92 -6.28
N LEU A 176 -5.07 -6.64 -5.94
CA LEU A 176 -6.11 -5.69 -6.31
C LEU A 176 -5.49 -4.67 -7.27
N GLU A 177 -6.10 -4.47 -8.41
CA GLU A 177 -5.60 -3.55 -9.44
C GLU A 177 -6.57 -2.37 -9.65
N PRO A 178 -6.71 -1.48 -8.64
CA PRO A 178 -7.64 -0.36 -8.77
C PRO A 178 -7.21 0.63 -9.85
N GLY A 179 -8.20 1.20 -10.51
CA GLY A 179 -8.06 2.41 -11.29
C GLY A 179 -7.96 3.66 -10.40
N PRO A 180 -8.44 4.83 -10.85
CA PRO A 180 -8.42 6.06 -10.06
C PRO A 180 -9.34 5.96 -8.82
N ILE A 181 -8.77 6.21 -7.62
CA ILE A 181 -9.51 6.22 -6.36
C ILE A 181 -9.28 7.56 -5.65
N ARG A 182 -10.34 8.14 -5.07
CA ARG A 182 -10.25 9.37 -4.25
C ARG A 182 -9.39 9.12 -3.03
N SER A 183 -8.25 9.81 -2.95
CA SER A 183 -7.30 9.68 -1.84
C SER A 183 -6.27 10.81 -1.88
N ARG A 184 -5.44 10.92 -0.85
CA ARG A 184 -4.28 11.83 -0.84
C ARG A 184 -3.09 11.36 -1.71
N PHE A 185 -3.31 10.38 -2.60
CA PHE A 185 -2.26 9.85 -3.46
C PHE A 185 -1.64 10.92 -4.37
N ARG A 186 -2.47 11.85 -4.91
CA ARG A 186 -2.00 12.98 -5.73
C ARG A 186 -1.14 13.96 -4.96
N ASP A 187 -1.52 14.29 -3.73
CA ASP A 187 -0.75 15.19 -2.85
C ASP A 187 0.62 14.59 -2.54
N ASN A 188 0.66 13.29 -2.29
CA ASN A 188 1.91 12.57 -2.05
C ASN A 188 2.77 12.49 -3.33
N ALA A 189 2.14 12.31 -4.50
CA ALA A 189 2.84 12.33 -5.78
C ALA A 189 3.41 13.73 -6.10
N LYS A 190 2.68 14.82 -5.78
CA LYS A 190 3.17 16.20 -5.91
C LYS A 190 4.42 16.42 -5.06
N LYS A 191 4.39 16.04 -3.78
CA LYS A 191 5.56 16.15 -2.88
C LYS A 191 6.77 15.35 -3.39
N ALA A 192 6.52 14.17 -3.94
CA ALA A 192 7.58 13.35 -4.52
C ALA A 192 8.17 14.00 -5.79
N PHE A 193 7.32 14.56 -6.65
CA PHE A 193 7.76 15.33 -7.82
C PHE A 193 8.64 16.51 -7.44
N GLU A 194 8.18 17.35 -6.52
CA GLU A 194 8.93 18.52 -6.02
C GLU A 194 10.27 18.15 -5.38
N ARG A 195 10.35 16.98 -4.75
CA ARG A 195 11.56 16.51 -4.09
C ARG A 195 12.62 15.99 -5.07
N PHE A 196 12.24 15.29 -6.12
CA PHE A 196 13.15 14.49 -6.92
C PHE A 196 13.31 14.94 -8.38
N ILE A 197 12.39 15.75 -8.91
CA ILE A 197 12.42 16.17 -10.31
C ILE A 197 12.76 17.66 -10.41
N ASN A 198 13.82 17.95 -11.15
CA ASN A 198 14.11 19.31 -11.57
C ASN A 198 13.61 19.52 -13.01
N PRO A 199 12.54 20.31 -13.23
CA PRO A 199 12.01 20.55 -14.57
C PRO A 199 12.92 21.44 -15.44
N ILE A 200 13.82 22.22 -14.82
CA ILE A 200 14.64 23.22 -15.52
C ILE A 200 15.67 22.52 -16.38
N GLY A 201 15.64 22.81 -17.68
CA GLY A 201 16.56 22.23 -18.65
C GLY A 201 16.19 20.83 -19.14
N SER A 202 15.12 20.23 -18.62
CA SER A 202 14.61 18.96 -19.14
C SER A 202 13.89 19.17 -20.49
N PRO A 203 14.05 18.24 -21.44
CA PRO A 203 13.26 18.22 -22.67
C PRO A 203 11.75 18.05 -22.39
N HIS A 204 11.39 17.61 -21.17
CA HIS A 204 10.01 17.42 -20.71
C HIS A 204 9.42 18.61 -19.96
N GLN A 205 10.09 19.76 -19.90
CA GLN A 205 9.68 20.92 -19.08
C GLN A 205 8.23 21.36 -19.34
N ALA A 206 7.77 21.42 -20.60
CA ALA A 206 6.39 21.77 -20.93
C ALA A 206 5.37 20.73 -20.42
N ASN A 207 5.71 19.43 -20.50
CA ASN A 207 4.88 18.35 -19.98
C ASN A 207 4.81 18.37 -18.45
N TYR A 208 5.89 18.77 -17.78
CA TYR A 208 5.90 18.91 -16.31
C TYR A 208 5.00 20.04 -15.82
N GLN A 209 4.90 21.14 -16.57
CA GLN A 209 3.93 22.21 -16.26
C GLN A 209 2.49 21.68 -16.32
N ALA A 210 2.14 20.95 -17.38
CA ALA A 210 0.81 20.34 -17.52
C ALA A 210 0.53 19.28 -16.42
N MET A 211 1.55 18.50 -16.06
CA MET A 211 1.46 17.52 -14.99
C MET A 211 1.27 18.18 -13.62
N ALA A 212 2.02 19.25 -13.31
CA ALA A 212 1.86 20.00 -12.06
C ALA A 212 0.45 20.55 -11.93
N ALA A 213 -0.07 21.19 -12.97
CA ALA A 213 -1.46 21.68 -13.01
C ALA A 213 -2.49 20.55 -12.77
N ARG A 214 -2.24 19.36 -13.30
CA ARG A 214 -3.10 18.20 -13.06
C ARG A 214 -3.01 17.70 -11.61
N LEU A 215 -1.84 17.72 -10.98
CA LEU A 215 -1.64 17.34 -9.59
C LEU A 215 -2.31 18.32 -8.62
N GLU A 216 -2.42 19.59 -9.00
CA GLU A 216 -3.06 20.67 -8.23
C GLU A 216 -4.57 20.76 -8.46
N LYS A 217 -5.10 20.11 -9.50
CA LYS A 217 -6.52 20.19 -9.83
C LYS A 217 -7.39 19.76 -8.65
N GLU A 218 -8.33 20.60 -8.24
CA GLU A 218 -9.35 20.23 -7.25
C GLU A 218 -10.33 19.19 -7.82
N GLY A 219 -10.84 18.32 -6.97
CA GLY A 219 -11.76 17.25 -7.34
C GLY A 219 -11.11 16.09 -8.11
N ASP A 220 -11.89 15.40 -8.93
CA ASP A 220 -11.43 14.24 -9.68
C ASP A 220 -10.56 14.65 -10.88
N ALA A 221 -9.33 14.15 -10.92
CA ALA A 221 -8.39 14.44 -12.03
C ALA A 221 -8.42 13.37 -13.14
N ALA A 222 -9.22 12.34 -12.99
CA ALA A 222 -9.39 11.27 -13.98
C ALA A 222 -10.88 10.86 -14.10
N PRO A 223 -11.34 10.46 -15.29
CA PRO A 223 -12.66 9.88 -15.44
C PRO A 223 -12.76 8.56 -14.66
N PHE A 224 -13.99 8.19 -14.29
CA PHE A 224 -14.29 6.96 -13.55
C PHE A 224 -13.58 6.84 -12.18
N THR A 225 -13.27 7.97 -11.54
CA THR A 225 -12.71 7.97 -10.18
C THR A 225 -13.78 7.46 -9.21
N LEU A 226 -13.44 6.41 -8.45
CA LEU A 226 -14.32 5.81 -7.45
C LEU A 226 -13.89 6.20 -6.03
N ASP A 227 -14.79 5.97 -5.07
CA ASP A 227 -14.50 6.12 -3.66
C ASP A 227 -13.73 4.90 -3.10
N PRO A 228 -12.98 5.05 -1.99
CA PRO A 228 -12.21 3.98 -1.37
C PRO A 228 -13.01 2.71 -1.08
N GLU A 229 -14.31 2.85 -0.78
CA GLU A 229 -15.23 1.74 -0.47
C GLU A 229 -15.32 0.72 -1.61
N ALA A 230 -15.15 1.17 -2.87
CA ALA A 230 -15.14 0.27 -4.03
C ALA A 230 -14.00 -0.76 -3.94
N VAL A 231 -12.81 -0.34 -3.49
CA VAL A 231 -11.66 -1.23 -3.29
C VAL A 231 -11.87 -2.11 -2.05
N VAL A 232 -12.43 -1.53 -0.97
CA VAL A 232 -12.61 -2.27 0.30
C VAL A 232 -13.57 -3.44 0.16
N LYS A 233 -14.57 -3.36 -0.73
CA LYS A 233 -15.42 -4.51 -1.05
C LYS A 233 -14.61 -5.71 -1.56
N SER A 234 -13.61 -5.46 -2.42
CA SER A 234 -12.70 -6.51 -2.90
C SER A 234 -11.74 -7.00 -1.81
N VAL A 235 -11.30 -6.11 -0.89
CA VAL A 235 -10.52 -6.52 0.28
C VAL A 235 -11.33 -7.48 1.16
N LEU A 236 -12.58 -7.15 1.46
CA LEU A 236 -13.49 -8.02 2.22
C LEU A 236 -13.65 -9.39 1.55
N HIS A 237 -13.92 -9.40 0.25
CA HIS A 237 -14.06 -10.65 -0.51
C HIS A 237 -12.77 -11.50 -0.46
N ALA A 238 -11.59 -10.88 -0.53
CA ALA A 238 -10.31 -11.58 -0.46
C ALA A 238 -9.98 -12.13 0.95
N LEU A 239 -10.62 -11.59 2.00
CA LEU A 239 -10.48 -12.04 3.39
C LEU A 239 -11.46 -13.15 3.79
N THR A 240 -12.54 -13.31 3.05
CA THR A 240 -13.57 -14.32 3.31
C THR A 240 -13.41 -15.54 2.41
#